data_30eee71b9df3f3d4a884d17e384a084b
#
_entry.id   30eee71b9df3f3d4a884d17e384a084b
#
_cell.length_a   1.000
_cell.length_b   1.000
_cell.length_c   1.000
_cell.angle_alpha   90.00
_cell.angle_beta   90.00
_cell.angle_gamma   90.00
#
_symmetry.space_group_name_H-M   'P 1'
#
loop_
_entity.id
_entity.type
_entity.pdbx_description
1 polymer ?
#
loop_
_entity_poly.entity_id
_entity_poly.type
_entity_poly.pdbx_seq_one_letter_code
_entity_poly.pdbx_strand_id
1 'polypeptide(L)'
;MSDLTFMSKFKPETRCIKEFKYWIVCIRAKCSTLGDAVILLKRETPTVAGILPEEAAEFPEVVKWYEDTCTKKFGAVKFNYVIMMMKDFFVHYHAFPRYDKEVEMFETTWKDKDWPGAVDFVGGTILDEDKLMEIKDYMKE
;
A
#
# COMPACT_ATOMS: atom_id res chain seq x y z
N MET A 1 -8.58 -11.93 20.05
CA MET A 1 -8.73 -10.64 19.38
C MET A 1 -8.14 -10.76 17.99
N SER A 2 -8.97 -11.18 17.08
CA SER A 2 -8.50 -11.43 15.72
C SER A 2 -8.04 -10.16 15.02
N ASP A 3 -8.68 -9.01 15.24
CA ASP A 3 -8.26 -7.80 14.57
C ASP A 3 -6.89 -7.31 15.06
N LEU A 4 -6.52 -7.54 16.31
CA LEU A 4 -5.17 -7.28 16.77
C LEU A 4 -4.18 -8.17 16.03
N THR A 5 -4.52 -9.46 15.85
CA THR A 5 -3.65 -10.42 15.17
C THR A 5 -3.48 -10.06 13.69
N PHE A 6 -4.56 -9.74 13.01
CA PHE A 6 -4.51 -9.38 11.59
C PHE A 6 -3.81 -8.05 11.39
N MET A 7 -4.30 -7.02 12.05
CA MET A 7 -3.81 -5.66 11.86
C MET A 7 -2.35 -5.53 12.30
N SER A 8 -1.95 -6.25 13.36
CA SER A 8 -0.59 -6.12 13.90
C SER A 8 0.49 -6.61 12.92
N LYS A 9 0.14 -7.46 11.97
CA LYS A 9 1.10 -7.89 10.92
C LYS A 9 1.58 -6.72 10.09
N PHE A 10 0.75 -5.71 9.93
CA PHE A 10 1.04 -4.56 9.08
C PHE A 10 1.58 -3.38 9.88
N LYS A 11 1.70 -3.54 11.20
CA LYS A 11 2.31 -2.58 12.12
C LYS A 11 1.80 -1.16 11.91
N PRO A 12 0.47 -0.94 12.02
CA PRO A 12 -0.09 0.38 11.72
C PRO A 12 0.44 1.48 12.64
N GLU A 13 0.86 1.15 13.86
CA GLU A 13 1.38 2.14 14.80
C GLU A 13 2.68 2.77 14.30
N THR A 14 3.45 2.08 13.44
CA THR A 14 4.70 2.60 12.90
C THR A 14 4.66 2.82 11.40
N ARG A 15 3.86 2.04 10.67
CA ARG A 15 3.86 2.06 9.20
C ARG A 15 2.69 2.79 8.57
N CYS A 16 1.78 3.31 9.37
CA CYS A 16 0.62 4.05 8.85
C CYS A 16 1.08 5.31 8.13
N ILE A 17 0.64 5.45 6.88
CA ILE A 17 0.87 6.68 6.10
C ILE A 17 -0.31 7.61 6.29
N LYS A 18 -1.52 7.07 6.24
CA LYS A 18 -2.73 7.86 6.43
C LYS A 18 -3.86 6.98 6.93
N GLU A 19 -4.61 7.51 7.88
CA GLU A 19 -5.79 6.83 8.43
C GLU A 19 -7.04 7.57 7.99
N PHE A 20 -8.03 6.80 7.51
CA PHE A 20 -9.35 7.30 7.15
C PHE A 20 -10.37 6.75 8.14
N LYS A 21 -11.64 7.03 7.92
CA LYS A 21 -12.67 6.57 8.85
C LYS A 21 -12.77 5.04 8.87
N TYR A 22 -12.77 4.42 7.70
CA TYR A 22 -12.94 2.97 7.57
C TYR A 22 -11.71 2.23 7.09
N TRP A 23 -10.73 2.94 6.54
CA TRP A 23 -9.54 2.35 5.92
C TRP A 23 -8.28 2.96 6.50
N ILE A 24 -7.20 2.19 6.45
CA ILE A 24 -5.89 2.70 6.85
C ILE A 24 -4.87 2.28 5.79
N VAL A 25 -3.98 3.20 5.44
CA VAL A 25 -2.93 2.95 4.45
C VAL A 25 -1.61 2.84 5.17
N CYS A 26 -0.96 1.67 5.02
CA CYS A 26 0.34 1.41 5.63
C CYS A 26 1.37 1.14 4.54
N ILE A 27 2.63 1.55 4.78
CA ILE A 27 3.69 1.22 3.84
C ILE A 27 3.94 -0.28 3.87
N ARG A 28 4.21 -0.86 2.71
CA ARG A 28 4.42 -2.29 2.56
C ARG A 28 5.87 -2.61 2.85
N ALA A 29 6.11 -3.63 3.68
CA ALA A 29 7.47 -4.02 4.09
C ALA A 29 8.28 -4.58 2.94
N LYS A 30 7.65 -5.44 2.12
CA LYS A 30 8.29 -6.02 0.94
C LYS A 30 7.99 -5.10 -0.24
N CYS A 31 9.02 -4.46 -0.75
CA CYS A 31 8.86 -3.45 -1.79
C CYS A 31 9.00 -4.07 -3.18
N SER A 32 7.93 -4.01 -3.96
CA SER A 32 7.96 -4.38 -5.38
C SER A 32 8.16 -3.14 -6.23
N THR A 33 7.52 -2.03 -5.85
CA THR A 33 7.69 -0.73 -6.51
C THR A 33 7.78 0.34 -5.45
N LEU A 34 8.41 1.46 -5.78
CA LEU A 34 8.59 2.56 -4.82
C LEU A 34 7.23 3.09 -4.35
N GLY A 35 7.05 3.09 -3.04
CA GLY A 35 5.83 3.63 -2.44
C GLY A 35 4.67 2.65 -2.38
N ASP A 36 4.90 1.37 -2.66
CA ASP A 36 3.82 0.40 -2.57
C ASP A 36 3.32 0.30 -1.12
N ALA A 37 2.04 -0.03 -0.99
CA ALA A 37 1.35 0.08 0.29
C ALA A 37 0.32 -1.02 0.45
N VAL A 38 -0.19 -1.15 1.67
CA VAL A 38 -1.32 -2.01 1.97
C VAL A 38 -2.45 -1.11 2.45
N ILE A 39 -3.62 -1.27 1.85
CA ILE A 39 -4.82 -0.53 2.22
C ILE A 39 -5.73 -1.49 2.95
N LEU A 40 -5.90 -1.28 4.26
CA LEU A 40 -6.59 -2.22 5.14
C LEU A 40 -7.95 -1.68 5.53
N LEU A 41 -8.97 -2.53 5.43
CA LEU A 41 -10.27 -2.20 6.02
C LEU A 41 -10.16 -2.43 7.52
N LYS A 42 -10.55 -1.45 8.30
CA LYS A 42 -10.40 -1.53 9.77
C LYS A 42 -11.25 -2.64 10.38
N ARG A 43 -12.45 -2.85 9.86
CA ARG A 43 -13.35 -3.90 10.33
C ARG A 43 -12.96 -5.22 9.69
N GLU A 44 -12.82 -6.26 10.49
CA GLU A 44 -12.48 -7.59 9.97
C GLU A 44 -13.61 -8.12 9.12
N THR A 45 -13.34 -8.31 7.83
CA THR A 45 -14.33 -8.73 6.85
C THR A 45 -13.67 -9.79 5.97
N PRO A 46 -14.14 -11.03 6.00
CA PRO A 46 -13.45 -12.13 5.31
C PRO A 46 -13.72 -12.23 3.82
N THR A 47 -14.67 -11.44 3.29
CA THR A 47 -14.98 -11.47 1.86
C THR A 47 -15.20 -10.05 1.35
N VAL A 48 -14.95 -9.85 0.06
CA VAL A 48 -15.22 -8.56 -0.59
C VAL A 48 -16.71 -8.21 -0.51
N ALA A 49 -17.57 -9.23 -0.62
CA ALA A 49 -19.01 -9.03 -0.53
C ALA A 49 -19.44 -8.49 0.84
N GLY A 50 -18.61 -8.68 1.86
CA GLY A 50 -18.92 -8.20 3.21
C GLY A 50 -18.58 -6.74 3.45
N ILE A 51 -18.00 -6.04 2.48
CA ILE A 51 -17.73 -4.61 2.60
C ILE A 51 -19.05 -3.86 2.66
N LEU A 52 -19.20 -3.00 3.67
CA LEU A 52 -20.45 -2.24 3.84
C LEU A 52 -20.49 -1.07 2.86
N PRO A 53 -21.70 -0.58 2.51
CA PRO A 53 -21.84 0.53 1.56
C PRO A 53 -21.04 1.78 1.95
N GLU A 54 -21.03 2.13 3.24
CA GLU A 54 -20.28 3.30 3.70
C GLU A 54 -18.77 3.10 3.60
N GLU A 55 -18.31 1.87 3.81
CA GLU A 55 -16.90 1.53 3.64
C GLU A 55 -16.50 1.61 2.17
N ALA A 56 -17.35 1.07 1.31
CA ALA A 56 -17.11 1.12 -0.14
C ALA A 56 -17.15 2.55 -0.66
N ALA A 57 -18.04 3.38 -0.11
CA ALA A 57 -18.15 4.78 -0.52
C ALA A 57 -16.90 5.59 -0.20
N GLU A 58 -16.19 5.23 0.87
CA GLU A 58 -14.96 5.92 1.23
C GLU A 58 -13.76 5.51 0.37
N PHE A 59 -13.78 4.31 -0.19
CA PHE A 59 -12.61 3.76 -0.89
C PHE A 59 -12.07 4.66 -2.01
N PRO A 60 -12.90 5.26 -2.90
CA PRO A 60 -12.38 6.18 -3.91
C PRO A 60 -11.62 7.37 -3.33
N GLU A 61 -12.03 7.87 -2.17
CA GLU A 61 -11.32 8.96 -1.49
C GLU A 61 -9.95 8.50 -1.03
N VAL A 62 -9.86 7.28 -0.51
CA VAL A 62 -8.60 6.69 -0.04
C VAL A 62 -7.62 6.54 -1.20
N VAL A 63 -8.07 5.90 -2.30
CA VAL A 63 -7.19 5.66 -3.44
C VAL A 63 -6.83 6.95 -4.17
N LYS A 64 -7.73 7.93 -4.20
CA LYS A 64 -7.41 9.22 -4.79
C LYS A 64 -6.26 9.89 -4.04
N TRP A 65 -6.33 9.91 -2.73
CA TRP A 65 -5.25 10.47 -1.92
C TRP A 65 -3.93 9.74 -2.20
N TYR A 66 -3.99 8.40 -2.25
CA TYR A 66 -2.80 7.57 -2.46
C TYR A 66 -2.19 7.83 -3.85
N GLU A 67 -3.03 7.82 -4.88
CA GLU A 67 -2.57 8.02 -6.25
C GLU A 67 -2.01 9.43 -6.44
N ASP A 68 -2.69 10.43 -5.92
CA ASP A 68 -2.20 11.81 -5.99
C ASP A 68 -0.84 11.94 -5.29
N THR A 69 -0.70 11.31 -4.14
CA THR A 69 0.55 11.35 -3.38
C THR A 69 1.71 10.73 -4.17
N CYS A 70 1.52 9.53 -4.70
CA CYS A 70 2.58 8.83 -5.43
C CYS A 70 2.89 9.49 -6.77
N THR A 71 1.89 10.03 -7.45
CA THR A 71 2.11 10.75 -8.70
C THR A 71 2.93 12.01 -8.45
N LYS A 72 2.53 12.77 -7.45
CA LYS A 72 3.16 14.06 -7.15
C LYS A 72 4.57 13.89 -6.59
N LYS A 73 4.74 12.95 -5.67
CA LYS A 73 6.00 12.82 -4.94
C LYS A 73 7.02 11.92 -5.62
N PHE A 74 6.57 10.91 -6.36
CA PHE A 74 7.47 9.93 -6.96
C PHE A 74 7.41 9.88 -8.49
N GLY A 75 6.39 10.48 -9.09
CA GLY A 75 6.23 10.42 -10.55
C GLY A 75 5.61 9.12 -11.05
N ALA A 76 4.81 8.47 -10.23
CA ALA A 76 4.08 7.27 -10.65
C ALA A 76 3.14 7.60 -11.80
N VAL A 77 3.01 6.67 -12.75
CA VAL A 77 2.20 6.89 -13.95
C VAL A 77 0.99 5.97 -14.03
N LYS A 78 0.94 4.92 -13.21
CA LYS A 78 -0.18 4.00 -13.18
C LYS A 78 -0.23 3.30 -11.82
N PHE A 79 -1.37 2.68 -11.52
CA PHE A 79 -1.54 2.01 -10.22
C PHE A 79 -2.21 0.67 -10.41
N ASN A 80 -1.74 -0.33 -9.68
CA ASN A 80 -2.36 -1.65 -9.65
C ASN A 80 -2.78 -1.97 -8.23
N TYR A 81 -3.92 -2.64 -8.09
CA TYR A 81 -4.44 -3.05 -6.79
C TYR A 81 -4.69 -4.54 -6.83
N VAL A 82 -4.19 -5.26 -5.83
CA VAL A 82 -4.30 -6.71 -5.77
C VAL A 82 -4.95 -7.08 -4.45
N ILE A 83 -6.00 -7.92 -4.51
CA ILE A 83 -6.67 -8.44 -3.33
C ILE A 83 -6.71 -9.96 -3.46
N MET A 84 -6.04 -10.67 -2.56
CA MET A 84 -5.93 -12.14 -2.60
C MET A 84 -6.57 -12.81 -1.40
N MET A 85 -6.35 -12.28 -0.21
CA MET A 85 -6.97 -12.76 1.04
C MET A 85 -6.75 -14.25 1.29
N MET A 86 -5.53 -14.73 1.00
CA MET A 86 -5.19 -16.14 1.19
C MET A 86 -4.55 -16.39 2.55
N LYS A 87 -3.38 -15.81 2.81
CA LYS A 87 -2.72 -15.95 4.11
C LYS A 87 -3.37 -15.07 5.16
N ASP A 88 -3.70 -13.85 4.76
CA ASP A 88 -4.39 -12.88 5.62
C ASP A 88 -5.81 -12.79 5.12
N PHE A 89 -6.77 -13.25 5.92
CA PHE A 89 -8.14 -13.51 5.47
C PHE A 89 -8.99 -12.27 5.28
N PHE A 90 -8.64 -11.17 5.94
CA PHE A 90 -9.55 -10.03 6.01
C PHE A 90 -9.26 -9.05 4.88
N VAL A 91 -10.26 -8.26 4.51
CA VAL A 91 -10.17 -7.39 3.34
C VAL A 91 -9.02 -6.42 3.46
N HIS A 92 -8.09 -6.51 2.53
CA HIS A 92 -6.99 -5.56 2.37
C HIS A 92 -6.53 -5.62 0.92
N TYR A 93 -6.07 -4.47 0.41
CA TYR A 93 -5.54 -4.37 -0.94
C TYR A 93 -4.04 -4.10 -0.86
N HIS A 94 -3.29 -4.74 -1.74
CA HIS A 94 -1.91 -4.34 -2.00
C HIS A 94 -1.95 -3.33 -3.14
N ALA A 95 -1.37 -2.16 -2.92
CA ALA A 95 -1.39 -1.07 -3.87
C ALA A 95 0.02 -0.84 -4.41
N PHE A 96 0.14 -0.77 -5.73
CA PHE A 96 1.45 -0.66 -6.40
C PHE A 96 1.46 0.50 -7.36
N PRO A 97 2.24 1.56 -7.07
CA PRO A 97 2.50 2.60 -8.07
C PRO A 97 3.40 2.01 -9.15
N ARG A 98 3.15 2.37 -10.39
CA ARG A 98 3.93 1.85 -11.51
C ARG A 98 4.69 3.00 -12.17
N TYR A 99 5.89 2.68 -12.68
CA TYR A 99 6.83 3.68 -13.17
C TYR A 99 7.36 3.31 -14.54
N ASP A 100 7.40 4.29 -15.44
CA ASP A 100 7.95 4.12 -16.77
C ASP A 100 9.38 4.66 -16.87
N LYS A 101 9.94 5.17 -15.77
CA LYS A 101 11.29 5.69 -15.67
C LYS A 101 11.90 5.31 -14.34
N GLU A 102 13.23 5.29 -14.29
CA GLU A 102 13.91 5.13 -13.01
C GLU A 102 13.70 6.37 -12.16
N VAL A 103 13.64 6.16 -10.85
CA VAL A 103 13.47 7.24 -9.86
C VAL A 103 14.66 7.17 -8.91
N GLU A 104 15.36 8.28 -8.74
CA GLU A 104 16.47 8.35 -7.79
C GLU A 104 16.04 9.13 -6.56
N MET A 105 15.82 8.41 -5.47
CA MET A 105 15.39 8.98 -4.20
C MET A 105 15.89 8.10 -3.07
N PHE A 106 16.03 8.69 -1.89
CA PHE A 106 16.41 7.93 -0.69
C PHE A 106 17.74 7.18 -0.90
N GLU A 107 18.68 7.83 -1.60
CA GLU A 107 20.01 7.29 -1.90
C GLU A 107 19.95 5.95 -2.63
N THR A 108 18.91 5.74 -3.42
CA THR A 108 18.65 4.48 -4.13
C THR A 108 18.08 4.79 -5.49
N THR A 109 18.41 3.97 -6.48
CA THR A 109 17.77 4.02 -7.79
C THR A 109 16.67 2.97 -7.81
N TRP A 110 15.44 3.42 -8.06
CA TRP A 110 14.25 2.56 -8.08
C TRP A 110 13.83 2.33 -9.50
N LYS A 111 13.60 1.06 -9.85
CA LYS A 111 13.17 0.67 -11.18
C LYS A 111 12.02 -0.30 -11.08
N ASP A 112 10.96 -0.05 -11.85
CA ASP A 112 9.84 -0.96 -11.98
C ASP A 112 10.23 -2.02 -13.01
N LYS A 113 10.76 -3.14 -12.52
CA LYS A 113 11.36 -4.18 -13.38
C LYS A 113 10.36 -4.85 -14.31
N ASP A 114 9.07 -4.79 -13.94
CA ASP A 114 8.02 -5.48 -14.70
C ASP A 114 7.27 -4.57 -15.66
N TRP A 115 7.53 -3.27 -15.61
CA TRP A 115 6.84 -2.31 -16.48
C TRP A 115 7.09 -2.65 -17.96
N PRO A 116 6.06 -2.65 -18.84
CA PRO A 116 4.65 -2.30 -18.57
C PRO A 116 3.79 -3.52 -18.25
N GLY A 117 4.37 -4.61 -17.85
CA GLY A 117 3.65 -5.83 -17.50
C GLY A 117 3.10 -5.81 -16.09
N ALA A 118 2.47 -6.91 -15.71
CA ALA A 118 1.88 -7.04 -14.37
C ALA A 118 2.93 -6.98 -13.29
N VAL A 119 2.61 -6.33 -12.18
CA VAL A 119 3.52 -6.22 -11.05
C VAL A 119 3.72 -7.60 -10.40
N ASP A 120 4.95 -7.87 -9.97
CA ASP A 120 5.25 -9.06 -9.19
C ASP A 120 4.94 -8.76 -7.72
N PHE A 121 3.72 -9.08 -7.30
CA PHE A 121 3.29 -8.79 -5.93
C PHE A 121 3.77 -9.85 -4.93
N VAL A 122 4.31 -10.96 -5.40
CA VAL A 122 4.86 -12.02 -4.55
C VAL A 122 6.32 -11.76 -4.24
N GLY A 123 7.08 -11.35 -5.26
CA GLY A 123 8.48 -11.00 -5.10
C GLY A 123 8.65 -9.61 -4.51
N GLY A 124 9.87 -9.12 -4.60
CA GLY A 124 10.18 -7.78 -4.09
C GLY A 124 11.35 -7.83 -3.12
N THR A 125 11.78 -6.66 -2.69
CA THR A 125 12.92 -6.51 -1.79
C THR A 125 12.42 -6.11 -0.41
N ILE A 126 12.87 -6.83 0.62
CA ILE A 126 12.55 -6.45 2.00
C ILE A 126 13.47 -5.29 2.36
N LEU A 127 12.89 -4.13 2.59
CA LEU A 127 13.63 -2.94 2.96
C LEU A 127 13.91 -2.94 4.46
N ASP A 128 15.03 -2.35 4.86
CA ASP A 128 15.28 -2.20 6.28
C ASP A 128 14.33 -1.16 6.88
N GLU A 129 14.17 -1.19 8.18
CA GLU A 129 13.17 -0.37 8.87
C GLU A 129 13.44 1.13 8.69
N ASP A 130 14.73 1.52 8.68
CA ASP A 130 15.07 2.94 8.50
C ASP A 130 14.64 3.44 7.12
N LYS A 131 14.86 2.65 6.07
CA LYS A 131 14.46 3.02 4.71
C LYS A 131 12.94 3.07 4.61
N LEU A 132 12.23 2.12 5.20
CA LEU A 132 10.77 2.12 5.23
C LEU A 132 10.23 3.39 5.88
N MET A 133 10.80 3.77 7.02
CA MET A 133 10.35 4.95 7.75
C MET A 133 10.64 6.22 6.95
N GLU A 134 11.76 6.28 6.27
CA GLU A 134 12.12 7.42 5.45
C GLU A 134 11.09 7.63 4.33
N ILE A 135 10.73 6.56 3.63
CA ILE A 135 9.75 6.62 2.55
C ILE A 135 8.38 6.99 3.11
N LYS A 136 7.97 6.32 4.19
CA LYS A 136 6.68 6.58 4.84
C LYS A 136 6.56 8.05 5.25
N ASP A 137 7.58 8.58 5.90
CA ASP A 137 7.55 9.96 6.38
C ASP A 137 7.46 10.95 5.22
N TYR A 138 8.16 10.67 4.14
CA TYR A 138 8.10 11.51 2.94
C TYR A 138 6.67 11.52 2.35
N MET A 139 6.02 10.37 2.34
CA MET A 139 4.65 10.26 1.80
C MET A 139 3.64 11.00 2.68
N LYS A 140 3.92 11.13 3.98
CA LYS A 140 3.03 11.83 4.90
C LYS A 140 3.13 13.35 4.82
N GLU A 141 4.20 13.87 4.28
CA GLU A 141 4.42 15.33 4.22
C GLU A 141 3.37 16.11 3.44
#